data_9c81ea9363a7e9e57de25c737961f979
#
_entry.id   9c81ea9363a7e9e57de25c737961f979
#
_cell.length_a   1.000
_cell.length_b   1.000
_cell.length_c   1.000
_cell.angle_alpha   90.00
_cell.angle_beta   90.00
_cell.angle_gamma   90.00
#
_symmetry.space_group_name_H-M   'P 1'
#
loop_
_entity.id
_entity.type
_entity.pdbx_description
1 polymer ?
#
loop_
_entity_poly.entity_id
_entity_poly.type
_entity_poly.pdbx_seq_one_letter_code
_entity_poly.pdbx_strand_id
1 'polypeptide(L)'
;VNSQETRAEQIKFITGHFKNYKYPVILGGDFNARHYSEAIRGMDSWFAASNDDFGMPAWKPVIKIDYLFVYPQKGWRVISTQTVQSLLSDHLPIITELEYVKEASKKKY
;
A
#
# COMPACT_ATOMS: atom_id res chain seq x y z
N VAL A 1 17.73 -2.64 8.80
CA VAL A 1 18.48 -2.81 7.58
C VAL A 1 18.11 -1.70 6.60
N ASN A 2 19.14 -1.07 6.05
CA ASN A 2 18.92 0.19 5.37
C ASN A 2 19.10 0.14 3.85
N SER A 3 19.45 -1.01 3.29
CA SER A 3 19.71 -1.02 1.86
C SER A 3 18.42 -1.16 1.05
N GLN A 4 18.41 -0.54 -0.12
CA GLN A 4 17.31 -0.66 -1.06
C GLN A 4 17.13 -2.11 -1.51
N GLU A 5 18.22 -2.83 -1.66
CA GLU A 5 18.17 -4.24 -2.04
C GLU A 5 17.43 -5.08 -1.01
N THR A 6 17.70 -4.84 0.27
CA THR A 6 17.04 -5.56 1.34
C THR A 6 15.55 -5.28 1.36
N ARG A 7 15.17 -4.02 1.15
CA ARG A 7 13.74 -3.68 1.09
C ARG A 7 13.06 -4.38 -0.08
N ALA A 8 13.71 -4.43 -1.24
CA ALA A 8 13.18 -5.13 -2.40
C ALA A 8 13.02 -6.63 -2.12
N GLU A 9 13.98 -7.23 -1.41
CA GLU A 9 13.89 -8.64 -1.02
C GLU A 9 12.74 -8.89 -0.05
N GLN A 10 12.52 -8.00 0.89
CA GLN A 10 11.41 -8.11 1.82
C GLN A 10 10.07 -8.06 1.09
N ILE A 11 9.95 -7.18 0.10
CA ILE A 11 8.73 -7.09 -0.70
C ILE A 11 8.50 -8.37 -1.50
N LYS A 12 9.56 -8.93 -2.09
CA LYS A 12 9.46 -10.23 -2.77
C LYS A 12 8.96 -11.31 -1.84
N PHE A 13 9.44 -11.34 -0.62
CA PHE A 13 9.01 -12.33 0.35
C PHE A 13 7.52 -12.17 0.65
N ILE A 14 7.07 -10.94 0.88
CA ILE A 14 5.67 -10.67 1.22
C ILE A 14 4.76 -11.02 0.05
N THR A 15 5.09 -10.54 -1.15
CA THR A 15 4.23 -10.78 -2.32
C THR A 15 4.21 -12.26 -2.70
N GLY A 16 5.33 -12.95 -2.53
CA GLY A 16 5.38 -14.40 -2.76
C GLY A 16 4.56 -15.17 -1.75
N HIS A 17 4.57 -14.73 -0.49
CA HIS A 17 3.82 -15.39 0.57
C HIS A 17 2.31 -15.33 0.31
N PHE A 18 1.81 -14.21 -0.20
CA PHE A 18 0.39 -14.02 -0.41
C PHE A 18 -0.07 -14.30 -1.84
N LYS A 19 0.83 -14.74 -2.70
CA LYS A 19 0.44 -15.11 -4.06
C LYS A 19 -0.61 -16.21 -4.01
N ASN A 20 -1.74 -15.97 -4.67
CA ASN A 20 -2.88 -16.90 -4.68
C ASN A 20 -3.47 -17.13 -3.29
N TYR A 21 -3.29 -16.17 -2.40
CA TYR A 21 -3.86 -16.28 -1.06
C TYR A 21 -5.38 -16.31 -1.13
N LYS A 22 -5.99 -17.08 -0.25
CA LYS A 22 -7.40 -17.39 -0.28
C LYS A 22 -8.29 -16.20 0.12
N TYR A 23 -7.78 -15.34 0.99
CA TYR A 23 -8.56 -14.24 1.54
C TYR A 23 -7.99 -12.90 1.09
N PRO A 24 -8.81 -11.84 1.08
CA PRO A 24 -8.28 -10.50 0.80
C PRO A 24 -7.27 -10.07 1.86
N VAL A 25 -6.27 -9.33 1.42
CA VAL A 25 -5.17 -8.90 2.29
C VAL A 25 -5.01 -7.39 2.18
N ILE A 26 -4.82 -6.74 3.31
CA ILE A 26 -4.49 -5.33 3.38
C ILE A 26 -3.10 -5.24 4.02
N LEU A 27 -2.17 -4.58 3.33
CA LEU A 27 -0.82 -4.36 3.82
C LEU A 27 -0.58 -2.86 3.87
N GLY A 28 -0.38 -2.34 5.06
CA GLY A 28 -0.18 -0.90 5.24
C GLY A 28 0.96 -0.61 6.19
N GLY A 29 1.53 0.57 6.04
CA GLY A 29 2.55 1.06 6.96
C GLY A 29 3.65 1.82 6.27
N ASP A 30 4.73 2.00 7.02
CA ASP A 30 5.94 2.68 6.57
C ASP A 30 6.83 1.67 5.84
N PHE A 31 6.94 1.82 4.52
CA PHE A 31 7.78 0.95 3.71
C PHE A 31 9.22 1.45 3.64
N ASN A 32 9.47 2.63 4.18
CA ASN A 32 10.77 3.26 4.16
C ASN A 32 11.38 3.29 2.75
N ALA A 33 10.52 3.47 1.76
CA ALA A 33 10.89 3.41 0.34
C ALA A 33 10.03 4.38 -0.44
N ARG A 34 10.66 5.11 -1.36
CA ARG A 34 9.97 6.11 -2.17
C ARG A 34 9.21 5.44 -3.32
N HIS A 35 8.21 6.15 -3.85
CA HIS A 35 7.30 5.60 -4.85
C HIS A 35 7.98 5.10 -6.13
N TYR A 36 9.16 5.64 -6.46
CA TYR A 36 9.90 5.23 -7.66
C TYR A 36 10.92 4.12 -7.40
N SER A 37 11.00 3.63 -6.17
CA SER A 37 12.01 2.64 -5.80
C SER A 37 11.67 1.24 -6.32
N GLU A 38 12.68 0.39 -6.39
CA GLU A 38 12.51 -0.99 -6.78
C GLU A 38 11.57 -1.74 -5.83
N ALA A 39 11.66 -1.45 -4.53
CA ALA A 39 10.79 -2.08 -3.54
C ALA A 39 9.32 -1.80 -3.83
N ILE A 40 8.97 -0.55 -4.11
CA ILE A 40 7.57 -0.18 -4.36
C ILE A 40 7.10 -0.72 -5.71
N ARG A 41 7.97 -0.72 -6.73
CA ARG A 41 7.63 -1.35 -8.00
C ARG A 41 7.35 -2.85 -7.84
N GLY A 42 7.94 -3.48 -6.84
CA GLY A 42 7.67 -4.88 -6.52
C GLY A 42 6.26 -5.16 -6.05
N MET A 43 5.50 -4.11 -5.72
CA MET A 43 4.09 -4.23 -5.32
C MET A 43 3.12 -4.08 -6.49
N ASP A 44 3.59 -4.10 -7.73
CA ASP A 44 2.75 -3.80 -8.90
C ASP A 44 1.67 -4.84 -9.18
N SER A 45 1.75 -6.03 -8.58
CA SER A 45 0.70 -7.03 -8.67
C SER A 45 -0.40 -6.83 -7.62
N TRP A 46 -0.25 -5.84 -6.76
CA TRP A 46 -1.25 -5.45 -5.78
C TRP A 46 -1.92 -4.15 -6.22
N PHE A 47 -3.00 -3.78 -5.55
CA PHE A 47 -3.70 -2.53 -5.82
C PHE A 47 -3.29 -1.49 -4.80
N ALA A 48 -2.80 -0.34 -5.29
CA ALA A 48 -2.41 0.76 -4.40
C ALA A 48 -3.65 1.50 -3.94
N ALA A 49 -3.90 1.49 -2.65
CA ALA A 49 -5.13 2.00 -2.07
C ALA A 49 -4.96 3.30 -1.29
N SER A 50 -3.75 3.84 -1.21
CA SER A 50 -3.52 5.15 -0.61
C SER A 50 -3.31 6.20 -1.69
N ASN A 51 -3.45 7.48 -1.30
CA ASN A 51 -3.15 8.58 -2.21
C ASN A 51 -1.64 8.75 -2.40
N ASP A 52 -1.26 9.71 -3.24
CA ASP A 52 0.14 9.98 -3.56
C ASP A 52 0.72 11.15 -2.77
N ASP A 53 0.03 11.61 -1.74
CA ASP A 53 0.49 12.74 -0.93
C ASP A 53 1.78 12.40 -0.21
N PHE A 54 2.64 13.40 -0.04
CA PHE A 54 3.80 13.27 0.82
C PHE A 54 3.34 13.27 2.27
N GLY A 55 3.95 12.43 3.08
CA GLY A 55 3.52 12.25 4.47
C GLY A 55 4.57 12.50 5.52
N MET A 56 5.82 12.75 5.14
CA MET A 56 6.90 12.92 6.10
C MET A 56 7.91 13.95 5.63
N PRO A 57 8.46 14.78 6.54
CA PRO A 57 8.02 14.96 7.92
C PRO A 57 6.72 15.77 7.98
N ALA A 58 5.94 15.55 9.03
CA ALA A 58 4.58 16.12 9.15
C ALA A 58 4.53 17.64 9.04
N TRP A 59 5.55 18.32 9.55
CA TRP A 59 5.59 19.80 9.54
C TRP A 59 5.97 20.37 8.19
N LYS A 60 6.55 19.58 7.31
CA LYS A 60 6.91 19.99 5.95
C LYS A 60 7.07 18.76 5.07
N PRO A 61 5.97 18.16 4.62
CA PRO A 61 6.05 16.89 3.88
C PRO A 61 6.81 17.03 2.58
N VAL A 62 7.79 16.15 2.37
CA VAL A 62 8.66 16.16 1.18
C VAL A 62 8.83 14.78 0.57
N ILE A 63 8.42 13.71 1.26
CA ILE A 63 8.54 12.34 0.74
C ILE A 63 7.29 11.54 1.04
N LYS A 64 7.07 10.51 0.23
CA LYS A 64 6.06 9.49 0.47
C LYS A 64 6.77 8.18 0.74
N ILE A 65 6.57 7.63 1.93
CA ILE A 65 7.14 6.34 2.32
C ILE A 65 6.10 5.45 3.02
N ASP A 66 4.91 5.99 3.26
CA ASP A 66 3.80 5.25 3.87
C ASP A 66 2.80 4.87 2.78
N TYR A 67 2.39 3.62 2.77
CA TYR A 67 1.54 3.08 1.72
C TYR A 67 0.50 2.15 2.28
N LEU A 68 -0.54 1.93 1.47
CA LEU A 68 -1.54 0.92 1.73
C LEU A 68 -1.78 0.18 0.43
N PHE A 69 -1.49 -1.12 0.43
CA PHE A 69 -1.69 -1.98 -0.73
C PHE A 69 -2.67 -3.08 -0.37
N VAL A 70 -3.45 -3.52 -1.34
CA VAL A 70 -4.44 -4.57 -1.13
C VAL A 70 -4.31 -5.67 -2.18
N TYR A 71 -4.69 -6.88 -1.80
CA TYR A 71 -4.61 -8.06 -2.63
C TYR A 71 -5.91 -8.88 -2.47
N PRO A 72 -6.47 -9.47 -3.50
CA PRO A 72 -5.97 -9.48 -4.88
C PRO A 72 -6.10 -8.11 -5.52
N GLN A 73 -5.49 -7.94 -6.69
CA GLN A 73 -5.45 -6.63 -7.34
C GLN A 73 -6.83 -6.15 -7.78
N LYS A 74 -7.72 -7.06 -8.09
CA LYS A 74 -9.07 -6.72 -8.56
C LYS A 74 -10.11 -6.93 -7.46
N GLY A 75 -11.22 -6.24 -7.59
CA GLY A 75 -12.33 -6.37 -6.65
C GLY A 75 -12.38 -5.27 -5.62
N TRP A 76 -11.39 -4.42 -5.57
CA TRP A 76 -11.33 -3.33 -4.60
C TRP A 76 -11.77 -2.02 -5.23
N ARG A 77 -12.44 -1.20 -4.41
CA ARG A 77 -12.79 0.16 -4.79
C ARG A 77 -12.42 1.09 -3.65
N VAL A 78 -11.68 2.14 -3.97
CA VAL A 78 -11.35 3.17 -2.98
C VAL A 78 -12.52 4.14 -2.94
N ILE A 79 -13.19 4.21 -1.82
CA ILE A 79 -14.31 5.14 -1.61
C ILE A 79 -13.74 6.51 -1.28
N SER A 80 -12.74 6.56 -0.44
CA SER A 80 -12.04 7.80 -0.13
C SER A 80 -10.64 7.50 0.39
N THR A 81 -9.73 8.42 0.16
CA THR A 81 -8.40 8.35 0.76
C THR A 81 -7.94 9.78 1.02
N GLN A 82 -7.39 10.02 2.20
CA GLN A 82 -6.96 11.35 2.58
C GLN A 82 -5.77 11.29 3.51
N THR A 83 -4.97 12.33 3.45
CA THR A 83 -3.84 12.55 4.37
C THR A 83 -4.28 13.60 5.37
N VAL A 84 -4.23 13.26 6.64
CA VAL A 84 -4.74 14.15 7.70
C VAL A 84 -3.61 15.05 8.20
N GLN A 85 -3.87 16.34 8.25
CA GLN A 85 -2.89 17.32 8.79
C GLN A 85 -2.84 17.16 10.30
N SER A 86 -1.65 16.83 10.82
CA SER A 86 -1.46 16.60 12.25
C SER A 86 0.03 16.71 12.57
N LEU A 87 0.34 17.22 13.74
CA LEU A 87 1.71 17.27 14.24
C LEU A 87 1.92 16.34 15.43
N LEU A 88 1.02 15.36 15.60
CA LEU A 88 1.13 14.41 16.71
C LEU A 88 2.16 13.30 16.42
N SER A 89 2.62 13.19 15.18
CA SER A 89 3.65 12.27 14.75
C SER A 89 4.51 12.98 13.71
N ASP A 90 5.69 12.44 13.42
CA ASP A 90 6.50 12.94 12.31
C ASP A 90 5.99 12.43 10.94
N HIS A 91 5.02 11.51 10.93
CA HIS A 91 4.30 11.10 9.73
C HIS A 91 2.88 11.62 9.79
N LEU A 92 2.34 12.00 8.63
CA LEU A 92 0.92 12.33 8.53
C LEU A 92 0.11 11.06 8.39
N PRO A 93 -1.01 10.94 9.11
CA PRO A 93 -1.89 9.78 8.98
C PRO A 93 -2.52 9.70 7.61
N ILE A 94 -2.68 8.50 7.10
CA ILE A 94 -3.42 8.24 5.87
C ILE A 94 -4.66 7.44 6.25
N ILE A 95 -5.81 7.90 5.80
CA ILE A 95 -7.07 7.21 6.04
C ILE A 95 -7.66 6.83 4.69
N THR A 96 -7.95 5.55 4.51
CA THR A 96 -8.58 5.06 3.27
C THR A 96 -9.81 4.25 3.63
N GLU A 97 -10.91 4.55 2.96
CA GLU A 97 -12.13 3.74 3.06
C GLU A 97 -12.21 2.88 1.80
N LEU A 98 -12.34 1.58 1.99
CA LEU A 98 -12.29 0.60 0.91
C LEU A 98 -13.53 -0.26 0.88
N GLU A 99 -13.89 -0.71 -0.32
CA GLU A 99 -14.91 -1.72 -0.51
C GLU A 99 -14.31 -2.86 -1.32
N TYR A 100 -14.57 -4.09 -0.91
CA TYR A 100 -14.14 -5.27 -1.65
C TYR A 100 -15.34 -6.10 -2.05
N VAL A 101 -15.44 -6.41 -3.34
CA VAL A 101 -16.51 -7.25 -3.86
C VAL A 101 -15.88 -8.44 -4.58
N LYS A 102 -16.08 -9.61 -4.01
CA LYS A 102 -15.54 -10.84 -4.60
C LYS A 102 -16.30 -11.17 -5.88
N GLU A 103 -15.56 -11.48 -6.94
CA GLU A 103 -16.14 -11.81 -8.24
C GLU A 103 -16.62 -13.26 -8.29
N ALA A 104 -17.66 -13.57 -7.58
CA ALA A 104 -18.17 -14.94 -7.57
C ALA A 104 -19.16 -15.20 -8.68
N SER A 105 -19.93 -14.21 -9.07
CA SER A 105 -21.03 -14.38 -10.02
C SER A 105 -20.60 -14.83 -11.40
N LYS A 106 -19.40 -14.49 -11.80
CA LYS A 106 -18.91 -14.88 -13.12
C LYS A 106 -18.82 -16.37 -13.32
N LYS A 107 -18.69 -17.10 -12.24
CA LYS A 107 -18.53 -18.56 -12.32
C LYS A 107 -19.80 -19.28 -12.66
N LYS A 108 -20.89 -18.59 -12.61
CA LYS A 108 -22.19 -19.22 -12.79
C LYS A 108 -22.62 -19.25 -14.24
N TYR A 109 -21.89 -18.59 -15.05
CA TYR A 109 -22.25 -18.43 -16.45
C TYR A 109 -21.11 -18.78 -17.38
#